data_94674a07c1974e310d31274de198ecda
#
_entry.id   94674a07c1974e310d31274de198ecda
#
_cell.length_a   1.000
_cell.length_b   1.000
_cell.length_c   1.000
_cell.angle_alpha   90.00
_cell.angle_beta   90.00
_cell.angle_gamma   90.00
#
_symmetry.space_group_name_H-M   'P 1'
#
loop_
_entity.id
_entity.type
_entity.pdbx_description
1 polymer ?
#
loop_
_entity_poly.entity_id
_entity_poly.type
_entity_poly.pdbx_seq_one_letter_code
_entity_poly.pdbx_strand_id
1 'polypeptide(L)'
;MNKLISIIIPCHNCSATIVDCWNSIKEQTIGLRSLEIILVDDASDDQNVTWNALSKIEASAPDSVIIIHLDENVRQGGARNAAFPYIHGKYFMFVDADDTIEPDSCEKLYYTAEAADADMVLFNCTYRDHNGNSIPRVIYKEHQTLDLSNDTIRRQTLLGNGLTYGCWDKLYRTEFYRSVGSFFPEHVIYEEPLFVYPLFFYATRIEILPEYLYNYYIHANSTVTEYALQHRGDHPAVQFLLLSWLKKHTDIFSKYYEEITFYIVWSAFIETLVFTKNDPESDTAYPFYEYIRSILIAEFPDYSKNHYIRSLGYAEIFAYLEQPIETQEALKNLRSLIKKANL
;
A
#
# COMPACT_ATOMS: atom_id res chain seq x y z
N MET A 1 17.03 25.55 -6.24
CA MET A 1 16.57 24.72 -7.39
C MET A 1 15.27 24.06 -6.95
N ASN A 2 14.31 23.90 -7.85
CA ASN A 2 13.09 23.13 -7.53
C ASN A 2 13.47 21.66 -7.40
N LYS A 3 13.01 21.03 -6.34
CA LYS A 3 13.17 19.58 -6.12
C LYS A 3 12.29 18.83 -7.12
N LEU A 4 12.83 17.77 -7.72
CA LEU A 4 12.10 16.96 -8.70
C LEU A 4 11.28 15.88 -8.00
N ILE A 5 11.87 15.18 -7.03
CA ILE A 5 11.22 14.11 -6.28
C ILE A 5 11.48 14.32 -4.78
N SER A 6 10.42 14.22 -3.98
CA SER A 6 10.48 14.06 -2.53
C SER A 6 10.39 12.59 -2.17
N ILE A 7 11.37 12.06 -1.42
CA ILE A 7 11.38 10.69 -0.93
C ILE A 7 11.02 10.73 0.56
N ILE A 8 9.94 10.07 0.93
CA ILE A 8 9.41 9.99 2.29
C ILE A 8 9.81 8.66 2.91
N ILE A 9 10.48 8.70 4.07
CA ILE A 9 11.02 7.53 4.77
C ILE A 9 10.49 7.51 6.20
N PRO A 10 9.48 6.68 6.52
CA PRO A 10 9.08 6.45 7.90
C PRO A 10 10.19 5.68 8.63
N CYS A 11 10.59 6.15 9.80
CA CYS A 11 11.70 5.63 10.59
C CYS A 11 11.23 5.30 12.01
N HIS A 12 11.37 4.05 12.43
CA HIS A 12 11.17 3.65 13.83
C HIS A 12 12.15 2.54 14.16
N ASN A 13 13.06 2.78 15.11
CA ASN A 13 14.09 1.82 15.54
C ASN A 13 14.87 1.18 14.38
N CYS A 14 15.18 1.99 13.35
CA CYS A 14 15.74 1.51 12.07
C CYS A 14 17.25 1.74 11.93
N SER A 15 17.97 1.97 13.02
CA SER A 15 19.41 2.29 13.01
C SER A 15 20.28 1.24 12.30
N ALA A 16 19.86 -0.01 12.21
CA ALA A 16 20.59 -1.08 11.56
C ALA A 16 20.47 -1.05 10.01
N THR A 17 19.43 -0.44 9.47
CA THR A 17 19.09 -0.52 8.03
C THR A 17 19.11 0.83 7.33
N ILE A 18 18.79 1.91 8.03
CA ILE A 18 18.64 3.25 7.43
C ILE A 18 19.90 3.74 6.68
N VAL A 19 21.10 3.26 7.05
CA VAL A 19 22.33 3.66 6.37
C VAL A 19 22.40 3.08 4.95
N ASP A 20 21.96 1.84 4.75
CA ASP A 20 21.91 1.21 3.43
C ASP A 20 20.80 1.84 2.56
N CYS A 21 19.64 2.11 3.15
CA CYS A 21 18.59 2.89 2.51
C CYS A 21 19.09 4.25 2.03
N TRP A 22 19.73 5.03 2.92
CA TRP A 22 20.33 6.32 2.59
C TRP A 22 21.37 6.24 1.47
N ASN A 23 22.28 5.27 1.50
CA ASN A 23 23.30 5.11 0.48
C ASN A 23 22.68 4.87 -0.90
N SER A 24 21.62 4.05 -1.00
CA SER A 24 20.92 3.80 -2.26
C SER A 24 20.26 5.07 -2.83
N ILE A 25 19.80 5.96 -1.96
CA ILE A 25 19.19 7.25 -2.36
C ILE A 25 20.27 8.28 -2.72
N LYS A 26 21.35 8.34 -1.95
CA LYS A 26 22.45 9.27 -2.17
C LYS A 26 23.13 9.04 -3.52
N GLU A 27 23.16 7.79 -3.98
CA GLU A 27 23.84 7.37 -5.21
C GLU A 27 22.94 7.44 -6.45
N GLN A 28 21.73 7.98 -6.35
CA GLN A 28 20.80 8.07 -7.47
C GLN A 28 21.39 8.90 -8.64
N THR A 29 21.24 8.37 -9.86
CA THR A 29 21.80 8.98 -11.09
C THR A 29 21.21 10.35 -11.42
N ILE A 30 19.96 10.63 -11.01
CA ILE A 30 19.34 11.95 -11.16
C ILE A 30 20.03 13.04 -10.33
N GLY A 31 20.86 12.64 -9.39
CA GLY A 31 21.67 13.50 -8.51
C GLY A 31 20.90 13.99 -7.27
N LEU A 32 21.59 13.92 -6.12
CA LEU A 32 21.01 14.23 -4.79
C LEU A 32 20.41 15.65 -4.71
N ARG A 33 20.96 16.62 -5.45
CA ARG A 33 20.41 18.00 -5.47
C ARG A 33 19.01 18.08 -6.04
N SER A 34 18.60 17.14 -6.89
CA SER A 34 17.27 17.03 -7.48
C SER A 34 16.28 16.39 -6.52
N LEU A 35 16.76 15.76 -5.44
CA LEU A 35 15.96 15.03 -4.47
C LEU A 35 15.76 15.84 -3.18
N GLU A 36 14.62 15.67 -2.57
CA GLU A 36 14.31 16.04 -1.19
C GLU A 36 14.02 14.76 -0.41
N ILE A 37 14.68 14.58 0.71
CA ILE A 37 14.53 13.40 1.55
C ILE A 37 13.91 13.81 2.87
N ILE A 38 12.76 13.25 3.20
CA ILE A 38 11.99 13.53 4.41
C ILE A 38 12.04 12.29 5.29
N LEU A 39 12.92 12.31 6.30
CA LEU A 39 13.03 11.28 7.31
C LEU A 39 12.02 11.59 8.41
N VAL A 40 11.12 10.67 8.72
CA VAL A 40 10.14 10.85 9.79
C VAL A 40 10.43 9.87 10.92
N ASP A 41 11.01 10.36 12.00
CA ASP A 41 11.27 9.57 13.20
C ASP A 41 9.96 9.42 13.99
N ASP A 42 9.37 8.24 13.91
CA ASP A 42 8.10 7.88 14.53
C ASP A 42 8.32 7.43 15.99
N ALA A 43 8.81 8.38 16.80
CA ALA A 43 9.10 8.21 18.23
C ALA A 43 9.97 6.97 18.51
N SER A 44 11.14 6.87 17.87
CA SER A 44 12.09 5.78 18.14
C SER A 44 12.49 5.74 19.61
N ASP A 45 12.47 4.56 20.23
CA ASP A 45 12.75 4.32 21.65
C ASP A 45 14.02 3.49 21.91
N ASP A 46 14.88 3.36 20.91
CA ASP A 46 16.14 2.62 20.90
C ASP A 46 17.33 3.38 21.52
N GLN A 47 17.09 4.15 22.58
CA GLN A 47 18.11 4.92 23.30
C GLN A 47 18.83 5.95 22.39
N ASN A 48 18.13 6.58 21.47
CA ASN A 48 18.61 7.55 20.48
C ASN A 48 19.57 6.96 19.43
N VAL A 49 19.67 5.67 19.24
CA VAL A 49 20.56 5.10 18.20
C VAL A 49 20.06 5.46 16.82
N THR A 50 18.75 5.31 16.56
CA THR A 50 18.11 5.76 15.31
C THR A 50 18.26 7.26 15.15
N TRP A 51 17.89 8.08 16.13
CA TRP A 51 18.03 9.54 16.07
C TRP A 51 19.45 9.98 15.70
N ASN A 52 20.47 9.36 16.31
CA ASN A 52 21.88 9.67 15.99
C ASN A 52 22.26 9.29 14.54
N ALA A 53 21.69 8.21 14.00
CA ALA A 53 21.89 7.83 12.61
C ALA A 53 21.25 8.85 11.66
N LEU A 54 19.97 9.22 11.90
CA LEU A 54 19.25 10.22 11.11
C LEU A 54 19.95 11.57 11.13
N SER A 55 20.40 12.06 12.32
CA SER A 55 21.12 13.32 12.45
C SER A 55 22.43 13.35 11.68
N LYS A 56 23.15 12.22 11.57
CA LYS A 56 24.36 12.11 10.75
C LYS A 56 24.03 12.18 9.25
N ILE A 57 22.92 11.56 8.83
CA ILE A 57 22.45 11.62 7.44
C ILE A 57 22.12 13.07 7.09
N GLU A 58 21.31 13.76 7.90
CA GLU A 58 20.96 15.17 7.67
C GLU A 58 22.21 16.06 7.61
N ALA A 59 23.12 15.93 8.59
CA ALA A 59 24.38 16.70 8.60
C ALA A 59 25.25 16.46 7.37
N SER A 60 25.15 15.27 6.73
CA SER A 60 25.90 14.94 5.50
C SER A 60 25.31 15.58 4.24
N ALA A 61 24.04 15.98 4.25
CA ALA A 61 23.33 16.53 3.10
C ALA A 61 22.23 17.54 3.50
N PRO A 62 22.55 18.63 4.23
CA PRO A 62 21.56 19.51 4.86
C PRO A 62 20.66 20.27 3.86
N ASP A 63 21.10 20.40 2.61
CA ASP A 63 20.29 21.03 1.55
C ASP A 63 19.25 20.08 0.92
N SER A 64 19.29 18.80 1.25
CA SER A 64 18.47 17.76 0.64
C SER A 64 17.70 16.90 1.64
N VAL A 65 18.10 16.86 2.90
CA VAL A 65 17.52 16.02 3.95
C VAL A 65 16.90 16.89 5.03
N ILE A 66 15.71 16.53 5.46
CA ILE A 66 15.06 17.07 6.67
C ILE A 66 14.59 15.92 7.56
N ILE A 67 14.60 16.15 8.86
CA ILE A 67 14.06 15.20 9.85
C ILE A 67 12.83 15.80 10.49
N ILE A 68 11.77 15.02 10.56
CA ILE A 68 10.57 15.27 11.35
C ILE A 68 10.60 14.30 12.52
N HIS A 69 10.49 14.80 13.74
CA HIS A 69 10.40 13.96 14.94
C HIS A 69 8.96 14.01 15.48
N LEU A 70 8.38 12.84 15.75
CA LEU A 70 7.06 12.69 16.35
C LEU A 70 7.18 12.37 17.82
N ASP A 71 6.29 12.92 18.65
CA ASP A 71 6.29 12.73 20.09
C ASP A 71 5.76 11.34 20.52
N GLU A 72 4.97 10.68 19.64
CA GLU A 72 4.40 9.35 19.86
C GLU A 72 4.46 8.49 18.60
N ASN A 73 4.48 7.17 18.77
CA ASN A 73 4.46 6.22 17.65
C ASN A 73 3.04 6.14 17.06
N VAL A 74 2.89 6.68 15.85
CA VAL A 74 1.64 6.67 15.07
C VAL A 74 1.65 5.63 13.95
N ARG A 75 2.69 4.78 13.93
CA ARG A 75 3.01 3.79 12.90
C ARG A 75 3.32 4.41 11.55
N GLN A 76 3.73 3.55 10.60
CA GLN A 76 4.21 3.96 9.28
C GLN A 76 3.22 4.86 8.51
N GLY A 77 1.91 4.61 8.64
CA GLY A 77 0.88 5.42 8.00
C GLY A 77 0.86 6.86 8.51
N GLY A 78 0.81 7.03 9.84
CA GLY A 78 0.85 8.34 10.48
C GLY A 78 2.16 9.07 10.22
N ALA A 79 3.30 8.36 10.25
CA ALA A 79 4.61 8.93 9.90
C ALA A 79 4.63 9.46 8.47
N ARG A 80 4.08 8.71 7.48
CA ARG A 80 3.95 9.20 6.10
C ARG A 80 3.05 10.44 6.01
N ASN A 81 1.94 10.49 6.76
CA ASN A 81 1.06 11.68 6.81
C ASN A 81 1.80 12.93 7.30
N ALA A 82 2.65 12.80 8.32
CA ALA A 82 3.42 13.91 8.89
C ALA A 82 4.37 14.56 7.87
N ALA A 83 4.79 13.82 6.84
CA ALA A 83 5.67 14.32 5.79
C ALA A 83 4.95 15.17 4.74
N PHE A 84 3.64 14.98 4.50
CA PHE A 84 2.92 15.63 3.40
C PHE A 84 3.02 17.17 3.35
N PRO A 85 2.98 17.91 4.47
CA PRO A 85 3.16 19.36 4.44
C PRO A 85 4.54 19.82 3.94
N TYR A 86 5.53 18.95 3.99
CA TYR A 86 6.93 19.25 3.66
C TYR A 86 7.34 18.80 2.25
N ILE A 87 6.43 18.23 1.45
CA ILE A 87 6.71 17.83 0.08
C ILE A 87 6.84 19.06 -0.80
N HIS A 88 8.04 19.29 -1.40
CA HIS A 88 8.28 20.35 -2.38
C HIS A 88 8.63 19.79 -3.77
N GLY A 89 8.90 18.48 -3.87
CA GLY A 89 9.13 17.80 -5.14
C GLY A 89 7.91 17.85 -6.06
N LYS A 90 8.14 17.94 -7.37
CA LYS A 90 7.08 17.83 -8.38
C LYS A 90 6.36 16.47 -8.28
N TYR A 91 7.13 15.44 -7.91
CA TYR A 91 6.66 14.10 -7.59
C TYR A 91 7.11 13.72 -6.20
N PHE A 92 6.51 12.67 -5.64
CA PHE A 92 7.00 12.05 -4.41
C PHE A 92 6.86 10.52 -4.48
N MET A 93 7.63 9.83 -3.66
CA MET A 93 7.54 8.39 -3.46
C MET A 93 7.85 8.03 -2.00
N PHE A 94 7.47 6.82 -1.62
CA PHE A 94 7.81 6.27 -0.32
C PHE A 94 8.94 5.25 -0.47
N VAL A 95 9.84 5.23 0.51
CA VAL A 95 10.86 4.18 0.67
C VAL A 95 10.86 3.78 2.13
N ASP A 96 10.71 2.50 2.42
CA ASP A 96 10.76 2.03 3.81
C ASP A 96 12.22 1.99 4.29
N ALA A 97 12.48 2.28 5.57
CA ALA A 97 13.81 2.50 6.13
C ALA A 97 14.70 1.25 6.13
N ASP A 98 14.14 0.09 5.86
CA ASP A 98 14.81 -1.21 5.75
C ASP A 98 14.98 -1.70 4.32
N ASP A 99 14.56 -0.89 3.33
CA ASP A 99 14.62 -1.19 1.91
C ASP A 99 15.61 -0.30 1.15
N THR A 100 15.88 -0.64 -0.11
CA THR A 100 16.76 0.15 -1.01
C THR A 100 16.11 0.32 -2.38
N ILE A 101 16.61 1.30 -3.15
CA ILE A 101 16.19 1.50 -4.54
C ILE A 101 17.37 1.31 -5.50
N GLU A 102 17.08 0.89 -6.73
CA GLU A 102 18.12 0.75 -7.76
C GLU A 102 18.73 2.12 -8.13
N PRO A 103 20.01 2.20 -8.56
CA PRO A 103 20.71 3.47 -8.75
C PRO A 103 20.07 4.46 -9.73
N ASP A 104 19.30 3.97 -10.70
CA ASP A 104 18.62 4.78 -11.73
C ASP A 104 17.10 4.91 -11.53
N SER A 105 16.59 4.47 -10.38
CA SER A 105 15.14 4.45 -10.11
C SER A 105 14.50 5.83 -10.21
N CYS A 106 15.04 6.81 -9.49
CA CYS A 106 14.47 8.15 -9.49
C CYS A 106 14.53 8.82 -10.88
N GLU A 107 15.59 8.58 -11.63
CA GLU A 107 15.76 9.13 -12.98
C GLU A 107 14.74 8.54 -13.95
N LYS A 108 14.61 7.20 -13.98
CA LYS A 108 13.65 6.50 -14.83
C LYS A 108 12.21 6.88 -14.52
N LEU A 109 11.86 6.87 -13.23
CA LEU A 109 10.52 7.23 -12.77
C LEU A 109 10.15 8.67 -13.13
N TYR A 110 11.08 9.62 -12.90
CA TYR A 110 10.87 11.02 -13.22
C TYR A 110 10.62 11.22 -14.71
N TYR A 111 11.51 10.71 -15.57
CA TYR A 111 11.38 10.91 -17.01
C TYR A 111 10.18 10.15 -17.61
N THR A 112 9.82 9.00 -17.08
CA THR A 112 8.59 8.29 -17.48
C THR A 112 7.35 9.13 -17.16
N ALA A 113 7.29 9.67 -15.92
CA ALA A 113 6.17 10.52 -15.51
C ALA A 113 6.05 11.80 -16.35
N GLU A 114 7.19 12.46 -16.64
CA GLU A 114 7.21 13.69 -17.45
C GLU A 114 6.84 13.43 -18.91
N ALA A 115 7.36 12.36 -19.52
CA ALA A 115 7.09 12.05 -20.93
C ALA A 115 5.62 11.73 -21.18
N ALA A 116 4.95 11.11 -20.23
CA ALA A 116 3.57 10.71 -20.34
C ALA A 116 2.58 11.71 -19.71
N ASP A 117 3.07 12.73 -19.01
CA ASP A 117 2.24 13.58 -18.15
C ASP A 117 1.39 12.76 -17.18
N ALA A 118 2.01 11.75 -16.56
CA ALA A 118 1.33 10.78 -15.72
C ALA A 118 1.03 11.33 -14.32
N ASP A 119 -0.11 10.93 -13.76
CA ASP A 119 -0.47 11.19 -12.36
C ASP A 119 0.28 10.25 -11.41
N MET A 120 0.54 9.03 -11.89
CA MET A 120 1.26 7.99 -11.16
C MET A 120 2.12 7.15 -12.11
N VAL A 121 3.26 6.64 -11.62
CA VAL A 121 4.05 5.60 -12.29
C VAL A 121 4.16 4.41 -11.36
N LEU A 122 3.79 3.23 -11.82
CA LEU A 122 3.86 1.96 -11.09
C LEU A 122 4.99 1.11 -11.63
N PHE A 123 5.70 0.38 -10.78
CA PHE A 123 6.87 -0.41 -11.16
C PHE A 123 7.00 -1.71 -10.37
N ASN A 124 7.90 -2.60 -10.79
CA ASN A 124 8.17 -3.87 -10.12
C ASN A 124 9.22 -3.71 -9.01
N CYS A 125 9.27 -4.71 -8.12
CA CYS A 125 10.27 -4.82 -7.08
C CYS A 125 11.00 -6.17 -7.10
N THR A 126 12.15 -6.22 -6.46
CA THR A 126 12.91 -7.44 -6.19
C THR A 126 12.82 -7.74 -4.70
N TYR A 127 12.39 -8.95 -4.33
CA TYR A 127 12.49 -9.41 -2.96
C TYR A 127 13.92 -9.88 -2.68
N ARG A 128 14.48 -9.45 -1.56
CA ARG A 128 15.79 -9.84 -1.03
C ARG A 128 15.60 -10.64 0.24
N ASP A 129 16.00 -11.91 0.25
CA ASP A 129 15.94 -12.71 1.46
C ASP A 129 17.20 -12.52 2.34
N HIS A 130 17.16 -13.05 3.56
CA HIS A 130 18.29 -12.99 4.51
C HIS A 130 19.55 -13.75 4.05
N ASN A 131 19.46 -14.60 3.02
CA ASN A 131 20.59 -15.29 2.40
C ASN A 131 21.19 -14.50 1.23
N GLY A 132 20.66 -13.32 0.92
CA GLY A 132 21.06 -12.50 -0.23
C GLY A 132 20.49 -12.97 -1.57
N ASN A 133 19.55 -13.91 -1.58
CA ASN A 133 18.89 -14.31 -2.81
C ASN A 133 17.93 -13.22 -3.28
N SER A 134 17.89 -13.03 -4.60
CA SER A 134 17.01 -12.08 -5.27
C SER A 134 15.87 -12.82 -5.93
N ILE A 135 14.62 -12.46 -5.57
CA ILE A 135 13.40 -13.05 -6.14
C ILE A 135 12.62 -11.93 -6.81
N PRO A 136 12.66 -11.80 -8.16
CA PRO A 136 11.87 -10.79 -8.86
C PRO A 136 10.38 -11.01 -8.61
N ARG A 137 9.69 -9.97 -8.13
CA ARG A 137 8.24 -9.96 -8.05
C ARG A 137 7.67 -9.33 -9.32
N VAL A 138 7.35 -10.17 -10.28
CA VAL A 138 6.76 -9.74 -11.55
C VAL A 138 5.28 -9.44 -11.34
N ILE A 139 4.92 -8.17 -11.21
CA ILE A 139 3.53 -7.69 -11.22
C ILE A 139 3.20 -7.25 -12.64
N TYR A 140 4.08 -6.47 -13.22
CA TYR A 140 3.95 -5.87 -14.55
C TYR A 140 4.92 -6.52 -15.51
N LYS A 141 4.42 -7.01 -16.66
CA LYS A 141 5.23 -7.72 -17.67
C LYS A 141 5.68 -6.83 -18.81
N GLU A 142 4.96 -5.77 -19.09
CA GLU A 142 5.20 -4.88 -20.22
C GLU A 142 4.84 -3.43 -19.85
N HIS A 143 5.44 -2.49 -20.57
CA HIS A 143 5.14 -1.08 -20.41
C HIS A 143 3.71 -0.81 -20.91
N GLN A 144 2.92 -0.12 -20.11
CA GLN A 144 1.52 0.21 -20.43
C GLN A 144 1.20 1.61 -19.96
N THR A 145 0.40 2.29 -20.74
CA THR A 145 -0.28 3.53 -20.37
C THR A 145 -1.74 3.23 -20.11
N LEU A 146 -2.22 3.46 -18.89
CA LEU A 146 -3.63 3.37 -18.55
C LEU A 146 -4.26 4.76 -18.66
N ASP A 147 -5.06 4.96 -19.70
CA ASP A 147 -5.89 6.17 -19.86
C ASP A 147 -7.19 5.98 -19.07
N LEU A 148 -7.22 6.49 -17.84
CA LEU A 148 -8.36 6.38 -16.94
C LEU A 148 -9.47 7.39 -17.23
N SER A 149 -9.34 8.26 -18.25
CA SER A 149 -10.46 9.00 -18.82
C SER A 149 -11.45 8.05 -19.52
N ASN A 150 -10.95 6.88 -19.98
CA ASN A 150 -11.77 5.78 -20.46
C ASN A 150 -12.39 5.02 -19.27
N ASP A 151 -13.72 5.10 -19.13
CA ASP A 151 -14.46 4.52 -18.01
C ASP A 151 -14.31 3.00 -17.91
N THR A 152 -14.16 2.28 -19.02
CA THR A 152 -13.94 0.83 -19.02
C THR A 152 -12.59 0.47 -18.40
N ILE A 153 -11.53 1.20 -18.76
CA ILE A 153 -10.18 1.01 -18.20
C ILE A 153 -10.21 1.33 -16.70
N ARG A 154 -10.86 2.45 -16.31
CA ARG A 154 -11.02 2.81 -14.90
C ARG A 154 -11.72 1.71 -14.09
N ARG A 155 -12.84 1.17 -14.59
CA ARG A 155 -13.57 0.07 -13.90
C ARG A 155 -12.69 -1.16 -13.72
N GLN A 156 -11.90 -1.54 -14.73
CA GLN A 156 -10.95 -2.64 -14.62
C GLN A 156 -9.86 -2.35 -13.56
N THR A 157 -9.35 -1.13 -13.52
CA THR A 157 -8.40 -0.67 -12.49
C THR A 157 -8.97 -0.80 -11.08
N LEU A 158 -10.23 -0.38 -10.88
CA LEU A 158 -10.90 -0.44 -9.57
C LEU A 158 -11.17 -1.86 -9.09
N LEU A 159 -11.17 -2.86 -9.97
CA LEU A 159 -11.27 -4.27 -9.60
C LEU A 159 -9.93 -4.87 -9.14
N GLY A 160 -8.87 -4.09 -9.12
CA GLY A 160 -7.55 -4.55 -8.72
C GLY A 160 -6.84 -5.42 -9.77
N ASN A 161 -7.25 -5.37 -11.05
CA ASN A 161 -6.68 -6.18 -12.13
C ASN A 161 -5.18 -5.88 -12.33
N GLY A 162 -4.33 -6.58 -11.57
CA GLY A 162 -2.87 -6.48 -11.67
C GLY A 162 -2.26 -5.21 -11.05
N LEU A 163 -3.03 -4.36 -10.37
CA LEU A 163 -2.50 -3.23 -9.64
C LEU A 163 -2.31 -3.56 -8.16
N THR A 164 -1.20 -3.11 -7.61
CA THR A 164 -0.92 -3.24 -6.18
C THR A 164 -1.54 -2.08 -5.40
N TYR A 165 -1.90 -2.36 -4.14
CA TYR A 165 -2.30 -1.31 -3.19
C TYR A 165 -1.15 -0.89 -2.27
N GLY A 166 0.04 -1.47 -2.40
CA GLY A 166 1.25 -0.99 -1.74
C GLY A 166 1.56 0.44 -2.16
N CYS A 167 2.07 1.26 -1.24
CA CYS A 167 2.37 2.67 -1.53
C CYS A 167 3.79 2.89 -2.05
N TRP A 168 4.73 1.98 -1.77
CA TRP A 168 6.17 2.12 -2.05
C TRP A 168 6.60 1.71 -3.47
N ASP A 169 5.78 1.01 -4.22
CA ASP A 169 6.04 0.62 -5.62
C ASP A 169 5.47 1.63 -6.63
N LYS A 170 5.41 2.91 -6.24
CA LYS A 170 4.78 3.98 -7.03
C LYS A 170 5.50 5.31 -6.87
N LEU A 171 5.52 6.08 -7.98
CA LEU A 171 5.79 7.52 -7.97
C LEU A 171 4.46 8.25 -8.14
N TYR A 172 4.26 9.33 -7.39
CA TYR A 172 3.02 10.11 -7.38
C TYR A 172 3.29 11.55 -7.79
N ARG A 173 2.47 12.13 -8.66
CA ARG A 173 2.49 13.57 -8.93
C ARG A 173 1.96 14.32 -7.71
N THR A 174 2.72 15.25 -7.16
CA THR A 174 2.39 15.97 -5.92
C THR A 174 1.10 16.78 -6.05
N GLU A 175 0.92 17.50 -7.18
CA GLU A 175 -0.28 18.31 -7.42
C GLU A 175 -1.54 17.44 -7.53
N PHE A 176 -1.44 16.32 -8.25
CA PHE A 176 -2.53 15.35 -8.34
C PHE A 176 -2.91 14.81 -6.97
N TYR A 177 -1.95 14.34 -6.17
CA TYR A 177 -2.21 13.85 -4.82
C TYR A 177 -2.94 14.92 -3.96
N ARG A 178 -2.44 16.17 -3.98
CA ARG A 178 -3.05 17.27 -3.22
C ARG A 178 -4.49 17.56 -3.62
N SER A 179 -4.85 17.33 -4.88
CA SER A 179 -6.22 17.50 -5.37
C SER A 179 -7.20 16.44 -4.84
N VAL A 180 -6.71 15.24 -4.55
CA VAL A 180 -7.50 14.13 -3.99
C VAL A 180 -7.55 14.19 -2.47
N GLY A 181 -6.41 14.46 -1.83
CA GLY A 181 -6.31 14.57 -0.38
C GLY A 181 -6.53 13.25 0.36
N SER A 182 -6.09 12.12 -0.24
CA SER A 182 -6.08 10.83 0.45
C SER A 182 -5.04 10.83 1.59
N PHE A 183 -5.22 9.96 2.57
CA PHE A 183 -4.35 9.89 3.75
C PHE A 183 -4.26 8.45 4.25
N PHE A 184 -3.27 8.17 5.09
CA PHE A 184 -3.15 6.88 5.76
C PHE A 184 -3.90 6.90 7.12
N PRO A 185 -4.54 5.81 7.53
CA PRO A 185 -4.99 5.66 8.91
C PRO A 185 -3.78 5.52 9.85
N GLU A 186 -3.89 6.04 11.07
CA GLU A 186 -2.86 5.99 12.09
C GLU A 186 -3.07 4.79 13.02
N HIS A 187 -1.99 4.35 13.71
CA HIS A 187 -1.98 3.28 14.71
C HIS A 187 -2.44 1.91 14.22
N VAL A 188 -2.48 1.67 12.91
CA VAL A 188 -2.82 0.38 12.29
C VAL A 188 -1.73 -0.09 11.34
N ILE A 189 -1.73 -1.38 11.01
CA ILE A 189 -0.98 -1.94 9.88
C ILE A 189 -1.94 -2.22 8.71
N TYR A 190 -1.42 -2.46 7.51
CA TYR A 190 -2.21 -2.60 6.27
C TYR A 190 -2.95 -1.31 5.86
N GLU A 191 -2.32 -0.17 6.13
CA GLU A 191 -2.86 1.18 5.98
C GLU A 191 -2.99 1.67 4.53
N GLU A 192 -2.24 1.05 3.61
CA GLU A 192 -2.08 1.55 2.24
C GLU A 192 -3.37 1.63 1.41
N PRO A 193 -4.36 0.70 1.54
CA PRO A 193 -5.57 0.77 0.74
C PRO A 193 -6.35 2.09 0.90
N LEU A 194 -6.39 2.67 2.10
CA LEU A 194 -7.08 3.94 2.33
C LEU A 194 -6.36 5.13 1.66
N PHE A 195 -5.06 5.02 1.44
CA PHE A 195 -4.28 6.03 0.71
C PHE A 195 -4.34 5.81 -0.80
N VAL A 196 -4.06 4.59 -1.28
CA VAL A 196 -3.85 4.30 -2.70
C VAL A 196 -5.16 4.17 -3.48
N TYR A 197 -6.15 3.44 -2.96
CA TYR A 197 -7.38 3.16 -3.70
C TYR A 197 -8.18 4.42 -4.09
N PRO A 198 -8.32 5.45 -3.22
CA PRO A 198 -8.91 6.72 -3.59
C PRO A 198 -8.28 7.38 -4.83
N LEU A 199 -6.96 7.26 -5.00
CA LEU A 199 -6.26 7.88 -6.13
C LEU A 199 -6.72 7.30 -7.49
N PHE A 200 -7.06 6.02 -7.55
CA PHE A 200 -7.53 5.40 -8.80
C PHE A 200 -8.87 5.96 -9.32
N PHE A 201 -9.69 6.56 -8.45
CA PHE A 201 -10.93 7.21 -8.90
C PHE A 201 -10.68 8.55 -9.60
N TYR A 202 -9.59 9.22 -9.30
CA TYR A 202 -9.31 10.58 -9.79
C TYR A 202 -8.18 10.64 -10.79
N ALA A 203 -7.25 9.69 -10.78
CA ALA A 203 -6.16 9.65 -11.75
C ALA A 203 -6.71 9.65 -13.19
N THR A 204 -6.08 10.40 -14.06
CA THR A 204 -6.40 10.42 -15.50
C THR A 204 -5.43 9.54 -16.28
N ARG A 205 -4.18 9.47 -15.84
CA ARG A 205 -3.15 8.68 -16.52
C ARG A 205 -2.22 8.01 -15.52
N ILE A 206 -2.06 6.71 -15.70
CA ILE A 206 -1.10 5.89 -14.96
C ILE A 206 -0.15 5.23 -15.95
N GLU A 207 1.16 5.36 -15.71
CA GLU A 207 2.18 4.62 -16.44
C GLU A 207 2.59 3.38 -15.65
N ILE A 208 2.73 2.27 -16.35
CA ILE A 208 3.25 1.01 -15.81
C ILE A 208 4.62 0.78 -16.41
N LEU A 209 5.65 0.84 -15.59
CA LEU A 209 7.04 0.61 -15.96
C LEU A 209 7.47 -0.78 -15.44
N PRO A 210 7.67 -1.80 -16.33
CA PRO A 210 7.92 -3.18 -15.90
C PRO A 210 9.38 -3.39 -15.44
N GLU A 211 9.98 -2.39 -14.80
CA GLU A 211 11.34 -2.44 -14.30
C GLU A 211 11.38 -2.66 -12.79
N TYR A 212 12.43 -3.34 -12.32
CA TYR A 212 12.62 -3.67 -10.91
C TYR A 212 13.44 -2.56 -10.27
N LEU A 213 12.74 -1.55 -9.74
CA LEU A 213 13.37 -0.32 -9.25
C LEU A 213 13.48 -0.24 -7.72
N TYR A 214 12.90 -1.22 -7.02
CA TYR A 214 12.83 -1.27 -5.56
C TYR A 214 13.29 -2.64 -5.06
N ASN A 215 14.12 -2.67 -4.01
CA ASN A 215 14.58 -3.88 -3.34
C ASN A 215 13.89 -3.98 -1.98
N TYR A 216 12.95 -4.90 -1.87
CA TYR A 216 12.23 -5.21 -0.64
C TYR A 216 12.97 -6.28 0.15
N TYR A 217 13.44 -5.97 1.36
CA TYR A 217 14.18 -6.91 2.21
C TYR A 217 13.24 -7.66 3.15
N ILE A 218 13.25 -8.99 3.05
CA ILE A 218 12.45 -9.86 3.92
C ILE A 218 13.18 -10.06 5.24
N HIS A 219 12.63 -9.50 6.32
CA HIS A 219 13.14 -9.65 7.67
C HIS A 219 12.35 -10.69 8.44
N ALA A 220 13.04 -11.49 9.31
CA ALA A 220 12.38 -12.49 10.15
C ALA A 220 11.34 -11.87 11.10
N ASN A 221 11.57 -10.61 11.50
CA ASN A 221 10.75 -9.83 12.42
C ASN A 221 9.99 -8.70 11.69
N SER A 222 9.55 -8.94 10.45
CA SER A 222 8.77 -7.91 9.76
C SER A 222 7.44 -7.67 10.49
N THR A 223 6.97 -6.42 10.48
CA THR A 223 5.71 -5.99 11.11
C THR A 223 4.54 -6.93 10.75
N VAL A 224 4.48 -7.36 9.48
CA VAL A 224 3.43 -8.26 8.97
C VAL A 224 3.55 -9.66 9.58
N THR A 225 4.75 -10.14 9.92
CA THR A 225 4.96 -11.50 10.44
C THR A 225 4.79 -11.54 11.97
N GLU A 226 5.34 -10.55 12.68
CA GLU A 226 5.36 -10.52 14.14
C GLU A 226 4.01 -10.13 14.75
N TYR A 227 3.29 -9.21 14.11
CA TYR A 227 2.05 -8.64 14.63
C TYR A 227 0.77 -9.18 13.98
N ALA A 228 0.87 -10.14 13.07
CA ALA A 228 -0.29 -10.65 12.33
C ALA A 228 -1.45 -11.11 13.23
N LEU A 229 -1.16 -11.66 14.41
CA LEU A 229 -2.16 -12.11 15.38
C LEU A 229 -2.80 -10.96 16.17
N GLN A 230 -1.96 -10.01 16.62
CA GLN A 230 -2.42 -8.87 17.43
C GLN A 230 -3.23 -7.88 16.58
N HIS A 231 -2.89 -7.77 15.29
CA HIS A 231 -3.42 -6.80 14.35
C HIS A 231 -4.31 -7.41 13.27
N ARG A 232 -4.84 -8.64 13.47
CA ARG A 232 -5.74 -9.28 12.49
C ARG A 232 -7.00 -8.48 12.17
N GLY A 233 -7.39 -7.59 13.07
CA GLY A 233 -8.52 -6.69 12.90
C GLY A 233 -8.22 -5.45 12.08
N ASP A 234 -6.94 -5.08 11.92
CA ASP A 234 -6.56 -3.84 11.27
C ASP A 234 -6.89 -3.86 9.77
N HIS A 235 -6.62 -4.98 9.10
CA HIS A 235 -6.90 -5.11 7.67
C HIS A 235 -8.38 -4.85 7.32
N PRO A 236 -9.39 -5.55 7.89
CA PRO A 236 -10.79 -5.25 7.61
C PRO A 236 -11.21 -3.88 8.15
N ALA A 237 -10.62 -3.39 9.26
CA ALA A 237 -10.92 -2.05 9.77
C ALA A 237 -10.52 -0.96 8.77
N VAL A 238 -9.35 -1.08 8.14
CA VAL A 238 -8.91 -0.16 7.07
C VAL A 238 -9.87 -0.19 5.88
N GLN A 239 -10.37 -1.38 5.49
CA GLN A 239 -11.36 -1.48 4.41
C GLN A 239 -12.70 -0.80 4.78
N PHE A 240 -13.13 -0.88 6.04
CA PHE A 240 -14.33 -0.17 6.48
C PHE A 240 -14.11 1.35 6.61
N LEU A 241 -12.91 1.80 6.95
CA LEU A 241 -12.54 3.22 6.87
C LEU A 241 -12.57 3.71 5.42
N LEU A 242 -12.03 2.92 4.49
CA LEU A 242 -12.10 3.20 3.06
C LEU A 242 -13.56 3.27 2.57
N LEU A 243 -14.40 2.32 2.96
CA LEU A 243 -15.83 2.35 2.64
C LEU A 243 -16.50 3.62 3.18
N SER A 244 -16.16 4.03 4.39
CA SER A 244 -16.67 5.25 5.00
C SER A 244 -16.22 6.51 4.22
N TRP A 245 -14.97 6.52 3.74
CA TRP A 245 -14.47 7.58 2.87
C TRP A 245 -15.23 7.60 1.54
N LEU A 246 -15.39 6.45 0.88
CA LEU A 246 -16.11 6.32 -0.39
C LEU A 246 -17.56 6.78 -0.28
N LYS A 247 -18.26 6.45 0.79
CA LYS A 247 -19.65 6.89 1.03
C LYS A 247 -19.81 8.40 1.17
N LYS A 248 -18.77 9.11 1.61
CA LYS A 248 -18.76 10.58 1.66
C LYS A 248 -18.61 11.20 0.26
N HIS A 249 -18.09 10.45 -0.71
CA HIS A 249 -17.93 10.84 -2.10
C HIS A 249 -19.06 10.22 -2.94
N THR A 250 -20.26 10.74 -2.77
CA THR A 250 -21.51 10.11 -3.26
C THR A 250 -21.59 9.93 -4.77
N ASP A 251 -20.98 10.81 -5.56
CA ASP A 251 -20.88 10.73 -7.01
C ASP A 251 -20.03 9.52 -7.45
N ILE A 252 -18.86 9.35 -6.84
CA ILE A 252 -17.98 8.19 -7.06
C ILE A 252 -18.67 6.92 -6.58
N PHE A 253 -19.20 6.91 -5.36
CA PHE A 253 -19.82 5.75 -4.76
C PHE A 253 -20.99 5.24 -5.61
N SER A 254 -21.84 6.15 -6.10
CA SER A 254 -22.99 5.78 -6.95
C SER A 254 -22.54 5.30 -8.32
N LYS A 255 -21.55 5.95 -8.94
CA LYS A 255 -21.08 5.62 -10.29
C LYS A 255 -20.36 4.27 -10.36
N TYR A 256 -19.58 3.94 -9.32
CA TYR A 256 -18.73 2.74 -9.26
C TYR A 256 -19.17 1.74 -8.18
N TYR A 257 -20.46 1.74 -7.86
CA TYR A 257 -21.02 0.92 -6.78
C TYR A 257 -20.69 -0.57 -6.92
N GLU A 258 -20.72 -1.13 -8.12
CA GLU A 258 -20.42 -2.56 -8.35
C GLU A 258 -18.93 -2.87 -8.12
N GLU A 259 -18.02 -2.03 -8.63
CA GLU A 259 -16.58 -2.17 -8.44
C GLU A 259 -16.22 -2.03 -6.95
N ILE A 260 -16.77 -1.01 -6.28
CA ILE A 260 -16.58 -0.78 -4.85
C ILE A 260 -17.11 -1.95 -4.02
N THR A 261 -18.32 -2.43 -4.33
CA THR A 261 -18.90 -3.60 -3.64
C THR A 261 -17.99 -4.81 -3.79
N PHE A 262 -17.56 -5.12 -5.02
CA PHE A 262 -16.65 -6.23 -5.27
C PHE A 262 -15.35 -6.09 -4.48
N TYR A 263 -14.68 -4.94 -4.60
CA TYR A 263 -13.41 -4.68 -3.94
C TYR A 263 -13.51 -4.77 -2.41
N ILE A 264 -14.48 -4.09 -1.80
CA ILE A 264 -14.64 -4.08 -0.32
C ILE A 264 -14.98 -5.46 0.21
N VAL A 265 -15.91 -6.19 -0.43
CA VAL A 265 -16.27 -7.55 0.01
C VAL A 265 -15.08 -8.49 -0.17
N TRP A 266 -14.35 -8.38 -1.27
CA TRP A 266 -13.14 -9.17 -1.52
C TRP A 266 -12.08 -8.87 -0.46
N SER A 267 -11.69 -7.62 -0.33
CA SER A 267 -10.56 -7.23 0.52
C SER A 267 -10.86 -7.40 2.00
N ALA A 268 -12.01 -6.90 2.49
CA ALA A 268 -12.34 -7.00 3.92
C ALA A 268 -12.57 -8.44 4.39
N PHE A 269 -13.04 -9.34 3.52
CA PHE A 269 -13.38 -10.71 3.91
C PHE A 269 -12.38 -11.73 3.39
N ILE A 270 -12.21 -11.84 2.06
CA ILE A 270 -11.40 -12.91 1.45
C ILE A 270 -9.92 -12.71 1.75
N GLU A 271 -9.38 -11.50 1.52
CA GLU A 271 -7.96 -11.23 1.81
C GLU A 271 -7.66 -11.35 3.31
N THR A 272 -8.57 -10.93 4.19
CA THR A 272 -8.41 -11.15 5.64
C THR A 272 -8.28 -12.63 5.97
N LEU A 273 -9.07 -13.51 5.35
CA LEU A 273 -8.94 -14.96 5.51
C LEU A 273 -7.61 -15.51 4.98
N VAL A 274 -7.10 -14.94 3.89
CA VAL A 274 -5.80 -15.33 3.31
C VAL A 274 -4.64 -14.89 4.20
N PHE A 275 -4.63 -13.65 4.68
CA PHE A 275 -3.58 -13.11 5.54
C PHE A 275 -3.50 -13.82 6.90
N THR A 276 -4.62 -14.27 7.43
CA THR A 276 -4.70 -14.93 8.73
C THR A 276 -4.63 -16.46 8.64
N LYS A 277 -4.31 -17.03 7.48
CA LYS A 277 -4.28 -18.51 7.28
C LYS A 277 -3.29 -19.25 8.17
N ASN A 278 -2.22 -18.58 8.59
CA ASN A 278 -1.17 -19.15 9.47
C ASN A 278 -1.39 -18.83 10.95
N ASP A 279 -2.48 -18.14 11.29
CA ASP A 279 -2.83 -17.83 12.67
C ASP A 279 -3.19 -19.14 13.41
N PRO A 280 -2.51 -19.54 14.51
CA PRO A 280 -2.82 -20.74 15.27
C PRO A 280 -4.25 -20.77 15.83
N GLU A 281 -4.82 -19.59 16.15
CA GLU A 281 -6.20 -19.44 16.62
C GLU A 281 -7.19 -19.27 15.48
N SER A 282 -6.73 -19.25 14.25
CA SER A 282 -7.55 -18.94 13.08
C SER A 282 -8.79 -19.81 12.94
N ASP A 283 -8.69 -21.07 13.34
CA ASP A 283 -9.82 -22.02 13.27
C ASP A 283 -10.91 -21.74 14.32
N THR A 284 -10.57 -21.09 15.43
CA THR A 284 -11.51 -20.72 16.50
C THR A 284 -12.04 -19.30 16.36
N ALA A 285 -11.49 -18.52 15.42
CA ALA A 285 -11.83 -17.13 15.19
C ALA A 285 -13.11 -16.93 14.35
N TYR A 286 -13.95 -17.98 14.21
CA TYR A 286 -15.20 -17.86 13.42
C TYR A 286 -16.13 -16.70 13.86
N PRO A 287 -16.23 -16.28 15.13
CA PRO A 287 -17.03 -15.12 15.50
C PRO A 287 -16.50 -13.81 14.92
N PHE A 288 -15.19 -13.69 14.77
CA PHE A 288 -14.57 -12.53 14.13
C PHE A 288 -14.95 -12.45 12.64
N TYR A 289 -14.88 -13.57 11.92
CA TYR A 289 -15.25 -13.59 10.50
C TYR A 289 -16.77 -13.42 10.31
N GLU A 290 -17.59 -13.96 11.22
CA GLU A 290 -19.03 -13.72 11.20
C GLU A 290 -19.38 -12.26 11.43
N TYR A 291 -18.64 -11.56 12.30
CA TYR A 291 -18.78 -10.13 12.52
C TYR A 291 -18.48 -9.33 11.25
N ILE A 292 -17.34 -9.61 10.58
CA ILE A 292 -17.01 -8.98 9.29
C ILE A 292 -18.11 -9.25 8.27
N ARG A 293 -18.52 -10.51 8.12
CA ARG A 293 -19.60 -10.92 7.20
C ARG A 293 -20.88 -10.14 7.46
N SER A 294 -21.30 -10.03 8.72
CA SER A 294 -22.56 -9.36 9.08
C SER A 294 -22.55 -7.88 8.69
N ILE A 295 -21.39 -7.19 8.85
CA ILE A 295 -21.22 -5.80 8.39
C ILE A 295 -21.35 -5.73 6.88
N LEU A 296 -20.64 -6.61 6.15
CA LEU A 296 -20.65 -6.58 4.68
C LEU A 296 -22.03 -6.82 4.09
N ILE A 297 -22.81 -7.75 4.65
CA ILE A 297 -24.17 -8.00 4.20
C ILE A 297 -25.10 -6.81 4.50
N ALA A 298 -24.93 -6.17 5.66
CA ALA A 298 -25.70 -4.99 6.00
C ALA A 298 -25.38 -3.80 5.08
N GLU A 299 -24.10 -3.65 4.71
CA GLU A 299 -23.61 -2.56 3.84
C GLU A 299 -23.95 -2.79 2.36
N PHE A 300 -23.94 -4.04 1.91
CA PHE A 300 -24.15 -4.46 0.53
C PHE A 300 -25.16 -5.61 0.44
N PRO A 301 -26.47 -5.38 0.76
CA PRO A 301 -27.46 -6.44 0.81
C PRO A 301 -27.67 -7.16 -0.54
N ASP A 302 -27.36 -6.50 -1.64
CA ASP A 302 -27.47 -7.05 -3.00
C ASP A 302 -26.14 -7.55 -3.58
N TYR A 303 -25.09 -7.75 -2.75
CA TYR A 303 -23.75 -8.14 -3.23
C TYR A 303 -23.78 -9.38 -4.13
N SER A 304 -24.65 -10.35 -3.87
CA SER A 304 -24.79 -11.57 -4.68
C SER A 304 -25.29 -11.33 -6.10
N LYS A 305 -25.89 -10.16 -6.37
CA LYS A 305 -26.30 -9.72 -7.71
C LYS A 305 -25.19 -9.02 -8.48
N ASN A 306 -24.09 -8.66 -7.81
CA ASN A 306 -22.96 -7.95 -8.41
C ASN A 306 -22.42 -8.71 -9.61
N HIS A 307 -22.25 -8.00 -10.73
CA HIS A 307 -21.81 -8.57 -11.99
C HIS A 307 -20.44 -9.24 -11.88
N TYR A 308 -19.49 -8.60 -11.20
CA TYR A 308 -18.11 -9.08 -11.08
C TYR A 308 -18.00 -10.34 -10.21
N ILE A 309 -18.75 -10.40 -9.12
CA ILE A 309 -18.83 -11.60 -8.26
C ILE A 309 -19.28 -12.82 -9.07
N ARG A 310 -20.22 -12.61 -10.00
CA ARG A 310 -20.75 -13.69 -10.84
C ARG A 310 -19.82 -14.07 -11.99
N SER A 311 -19.17 -13.09 -12.64
CA SER A 311 -18.41 -13.31 -13.86
C SER A 311 -16.98 -13.77 -13.65
N LEU A 312 -16.35 -13.45 -12.52
CA LEU A 312 -14.94 -13.75 -12.25
C LEU A 312 -14.69 -15.17 -11.67
N GLY A 313 -15.70 -16.02 -11.59
CA GLY A 313 -15.55 -17.41 -11.15
C GLY A 313 -15.48 -17.61 -9.63
N TYR A 314 -15.77 -16.58 -8.83
CA TYR A 314 -15.72 -16.64 -7.37
C TYR A 314 -17.09 -16.91 -6.72
N ALA A 315 -18.11 -17.25 -7.52
CA ALA A 315 -19.48 -17.43 -7.04
C ALA A 315 -19.59 -18.43 -5.87
N GLU A 316 -18.82 -19.52 -5.88
CA GLU A 316 -18.81 -20.51 -4.79
C GLU A 316 -18.27 -19.93 -3.48
N ILE A 317 -17.23 -19.11 -3.54
CA ILE A 317 -16.65 -18.46 -2.36
C ILE A 317 -17.63 -17.44 -1.79
N PHE A 318 -18.23 -16.64 -2.65
CA PHE A 318 -19.20 -15.62 -2.25
C PHE A 318 -20.52 -16.22 -1.76
N ALA A 319 -20.91 -17.43 -2.21
CA ALA A 319 -22.07 -18.14 -1.69
C ALA A 319 -21.95 -18.47 -0.18
N TYR A 320 -20.73 -18.60 0.34
CA TYR A 320 -20.50 -18.77 1.78
C TYR A 320 -20.83 -17.50 2.59
N LEU A 321 -20.84 -16.33 1.98
CA LEU A 321 -21.33 -15.11 2.64
C LEU A 321 -22.87 -15.13 2.85
N GLU A 322 -23.59 -15.93 2.10
CA GLU A 322 -25.06 -16.06 2.27
C GLU A 322 -25.44 -16.81 3.55
N GLN A 323 -24.52 -17.61 4.11
CA GLN A 323 -24.77 -18.39 5.31
C GLN A 323 -23.92 -17.91 6.49
N PRO A 324 -24.47 -17.88 7.72
CA PRO A 324 -23.71 -17.52 8.90
C PRO A 324 -22.51 -18.45 9.13
N ILE A 325 -21.38 -17.87 9.57
CA ILE A 325 -20.18 -18.62 9.97
C ILE A 325 -20.23 -18.87 11.48
N GLU A 326 -21.11 -19.78 11.90
CA GLU A 326 -21.39 -20.02 13.33
C GLU A 326 -20.54 -21.13 13.92
N THR A 327 -19.74 -21.85 13.11
CA THR A 327 -18.96 -22.99 13.57
C THR A 327 -17.55 -22.97 12.99
N GLN A 328 -16.63 -23.62 13.72
CA GLN A 328 -15.27 -23.88 13.25
C GLN A 328 -15.25 -24.65 11.91
N GLU A 329 -16.20 -25.59 11.74
CA GLU A 329 -16.29 -26.39 10.51
C GLU A 329 -16.69 -25.54 9.30
N ALA A 330 -17.63 -24.60 9.45
CA ALA A 330 -18.01 -23.66 8.41
C ALA A 330 -16.81 -22.82 7.95
N LEU A 331 -16.01 -22.32 8.90
CA LEU A 331 -14.79 -21.56 8.61
C LEU A 331 -13.73 -22.41 7.89
N LYS A 332 -13.52 -23.68 8.31
CA LYS A 332 -12.59 -24.61 7.65
C LYS A 332 -13.00 -24.91 6.21
N ASN A 333 -14.30 -25.10 5.96
CA ASN A 333 -14.83 -25.34 4.63
C ASN A 333 -14.59 -24.13 3.71
N LEU A 334 -14.85 -22.91 4.19
CA LEU A 334 -14.57 -21.68 3.46
C LEU A 334 -13.09 -21.52 3.11
N ARG A 335 -12.18 -21.76 4.06
CA ARG A 335 -10.72 -21.74 3.81
C ARG A 335 -10.28 -22.79 2.81
N SER A 336 -10.88 -23.98 2.84
CA SER A 336 -10.61 -25.03 1.86
C SER A 336 -10.97 -24.59 0.43
N LEU A 337 -12.07 -23.85 0.25
CA LEU A 337 -12.44 -23.30 -1.06
C LEU A 337 -11.47 -22.22 -1.54
N ILE A 338 -11.07 -21.30 -0.65
CA ILE A 338 -10.08 -20.26 -0.97
C ILE A 338 -8.77 -20.91 -1.44
N LYS A 339 -8.32 -21.95 -0.73
CA LYS A 339 -7.11 -22.70 -1.09
C LYS A 339 -7.25 -23.39 -2.46
N LYS A 340 -8.42 -23.97 -2.77
CA LYS A 340 -8.68 -24.60 -4.07
C LYS A 340 -8.72 -23.61 -5.22
N ALA A 341 -9.10 -22.37 -4.95
CA ALA A 341 -9.09 -21.28 -5.92
C ALA A 341 -7.69 -20.68 -6.15
N ASN A 342 -6.64 -21.23 -5.53
CA ASN A 342 -5.24 -20.72 -5.56
C ASN A 342 -5.10 -19.27 -5.11
N LEU A 343 -5.87 -18.88 -4.11
CA LEU A 343 -5.84 -17.54 -3.49
C LEU A 343 -4.98 -17.54 -2.22
#